data_825d434d45f382c475187c22d1323b63
#
_entry.id   825d434d45f382c475187c22d1323b63
#
_cell.length_a   1.000
_cell.length_b   1.000
_cell.length_c   1.000
_cell.angle_alpha   90.00
_cell.angle_beta   90.00
_cell.angle_gamma   90.00
#
_symmetry.space_group_name_H-M   'P 1'
#
loop_
_entity.id
_entity.type
_entity.pdbx_description
1 polymer ?
#
loop_
_entity_poly.entity_id
_entity_poly.type
_entity_poly.pdbx_seq_one_letter_code
_entity_poly.pdbx_strand_id
1 'polypeptide(L)'
;MEVLLDDTGKSMVLQKLVQQHRKNLPYLGSQMNKPGYLDEVKSLISEFMQYDIREEELQDMLGKTGEDSLLHMKMQDVGVLYQAFLQYLEGHYMTGEGVMDALKKAIPFSDKLKKSVLLLDGFTGFTPVQMNVIRELLNVCDKVLVTVTMDTRENPLQMGKPHQSVSYTHLRAHET
;
A
#
# COMPACT_ATOMS: atom_id res chain seq x y z
N MET A 1 -20.73 0.23 10.64
CA MET A 1 -20.45 1.02 9.41
C MET A 1 -19.16 1.77 9.68
N GLU A 2 -18.10 1.45 8.97
CA GLU A 2 -16.80 2.09 9.15
C GLU A 2 -16.81 3.49 8.52
N VAL A 3 -16.14 4.43 9.16
CA VAL A 3 -16.04 5.82 8.71
C VAL A 3 -14.74 5.99 7.93
N LEU A 4 -14.81 6.63 6.76
CA LEU A 4 -13.61 6.92 5.97
C LEU A 4 -12.74 7.96 6.71
N LEU A 5 -11.50 7.58 6.96
CA LEU A 5 -10.49 8.42 7.59
C LEU A 5 -9.68 9.11 6.48
N ASP A 6 -9.81 10.42 6.42
CA ASP A 6 -9.03 11.26 5.49
C ASP A 6 -7.59 11.49 5.99
N ASP A 7 -6.83 12.24 5.23
CA ASP A 7 -5.43 12.51 5.52
C ASP A 7 -5.22 13.31 6.80
N THR A 8 -6.15 14.23 7.11
CA THR A 8 -6.15 14.98 8.37
C THR A 8 -6.46 14.07 9.54
N GLY A 9 -7.46 13.21 9.40
CA GLY A 9 -7.82 12.21 10.38
C GLY A 9 -6.67 11.24 10.66
N LYS A 10 -5.96 10.76 9.63
CA LYS A 10 -4.74 9.94 9.79
C LYS A 10 -3.70 10.66 10.66
N SER A 11 -3.43 11.94 10.39
CA SER A 11 -2.47 12.73 11.17
C SER A 11 -2.89 12.86 12.64
N MET A 12 -4.18 13.11 12.90
CA MET A 12 -4.71 13.21 14.28
C MET A 12 -4.60 11.88 15.04
N VAL A 13 -4.93 10.77 14.38
CA VAL A 13 -4.80 9.43 14.97
C VAL A 13 -3.34 9.12 15.26
N LEU A 14 -2.44 9.35 14.33
CA LEU A 14 -1.01 9.11 14.54
C LEU A 14 -0.43 9.95 15.66
N GLN A 15 -0.81 11.23 15.76
CA GLN A 15 -0.40 12.09 16.87
C GLN A 15 -0.85 11.55 18.21
N LYS A 16 -2.09 11.06 18.30
CA LYS A 16 -2.62 10.41 19.50
C LYS A 16 -1.84 9.15 19.86
N LEU A 17 -1.58 8.28 18.88
CA LEU A 17 -0.85 7.03 19.07
C LEU A 17 0.59 7.26 19.51
N VAL A 18 1.27 8.26 18.95
CA VAL A 18 2.61 8.67 19.39
C VAL A 18 2.61 9.08 20.86
N GLN A 19 1.61 9.84 21.32
CA GLN A 19 1.49 10.21 22.71
C GLN A 19 1.24 8.99 23.62
N GLN A 20 0.39 8.06 23.19
CA GLN A 20 0.08 6.85 23.93
C GLN A 20 1.26 5.88 24.03
N HIS A 21 2.01 5.73 22.94
CA HIS A 21 3.13 4.79 22.83
C HIS A 21 4.52 5.43 23.05
N ARG A 22 4.57 6.67 23.52
CA ARG A 22 5.81 7.46 23.64
C ARG A 22 6.96 6.74 24.33
N LYS A 23 6.64 5.92 25.34
CA LYS A 23 7.65 5.13 26.08
C LYS A 23 8.26 4.00 25.24
N ASN A 24 7.53 3.52 24.25
CA ASN A 24 7.92 2.44 23.36
C ASN A 24 8.51 2.97 22.04
N LEU A 25 8.72 4.27 21.91
CA LEU A 25 9.23 4.95 20.74
C LEU A 25 10.52 5.71 21.11
N PRO A 26 11.62 5.00 21.40
CA PRO A 26 12.86 5.62 21.89
C PRO A 26 13.42 6.68 20.95
N TYR A 27 13.29 6.50 19.64
CA TYR A 27 13.76 7.45 18.65
C TYR A 27 12.65 8.44 18.24
N LEU A 28 11.51 7.93 17.71
CA LEU A 28 10.45 8.77 17.17
C LEU A 28 9.74 9.59 18.26
N GLY A 29 9.61 9.09 19.47
CA GLY A 29 8.92 9.78 20.55
C GLY A 29 9.46 11.18 20.86
N SER A 30 10.74 11.43 20.58
CA SER A 30 11.37 12.75 20.72
C SER A 30 11.33 13.59 19.43
N GLN A 31 11.27 12.96 18.27
CA GLN A 31 11.34 13.62 16.96
C GLN A 31 9.97 14.12 16.45
N MET A 32 8.90 13.51 16.89
CA MET A 32 7.54 13.79 16.39
C MET A 32 7.03 15.21 16.67
N ASN A 33 7.72 15.96 17.54
CA ASN A 33 7.43 17.37 17.76
C ASN A 33 8.07 18.30 16.71
N LYS A 34 8.92 17.77 15.83
CA LYS A 34 9.55 18.55 14.77
C LYS A 34 8.59 18.71 13.59
N PRO A 35 8.53 19.92 12.99
CA PRO A 35 7.71 20.15 11.80
C PRO A 35 8.01 19.13 10.69
N GLY A 36 6.95 18.62 10.04
CA GLY A 36 7.05 17.68 8.93
C GLY A 36 7.31 16.21 9.30
N TYR A 37 7.80 15.94 10.51
CA TYR A 37 8.16 14.56 10.89
C TYR A 37 6.95 13.63 10.99
N LEU A 38 5.82 14.14 11.48
CA LEU A 38 4.56 13.40 11.52
C LEU A 38 4.07 13.04 10.11
N ASP A 39 4.23 13.96 9.15
CA ASP A 39 3.82 13.74 7.76
C ASP A 39 4.71 12.70 7.06
N GLU A 40 6.00 12.68 7.36
CA GLU A 40 6.92 11.64 6.87
C GLU A 40 6.51 10.25 7.39
N VAL A 41 6.23 10.13 8.68
CA VAL A 41 5.78 8.85 9.28
C VAL A 41 4.41 8.45 8.72
N LYS A 42 3.48 9.40 8.57
CA LYS A 42 2.18 9.15 7.94
C LYS A 42 2.33 8.62 6.51
N SER A 43 3.21 9.23 5.72
CA SER A 43 3.47 8.82 4.34
C SER A 43 4.03 7.39 4.30
N LEU A 44 4.99 7.07 5.16
CA LEU A 44 5.57 5.74 5.26
C LEU A 44 4.54 4.68 5.70
N ILE A 45 3.67 5.00 6.65
CA ILE A 45 2.57 4.11 7.06
C ILE A 45 1.59 3.90 5.90
N SER A 46 1.25 4.94 5.14
CA SER A 46 0.43 4.82 3.94
C SER A 46 1.09 3.96 2.87
N GLU A 47 2.41 4.07 2.68
CA GLU A 47 3.15 3.17 1.79
C GLU A 47 3.07 1.72 2.27
N PHE A 48 3.29 1.45 3.55
CA PHE A 48 3.18 0.10 4.09
C PHE A 48 1.78 -0.50 3.81
N MET A 49 0.73 0.29 3.97
CA MET A 49 -0.64 -0.15 3.64
C MET A 49 -0.83 -0.39 2.14
N GLN A 50 -0.29 0.47 1.26
CA GLN A 50 -0.37 0.32 -0.19
C GLN A 50 0.38 -0.91 -0.71
N TYR A 51 1.47 -1.27 -0.04
CA TYR A 51 2.26 -2.45 -0.35
C TYR A 51 1.83 -3.70 0.41
N ASP A 52 0.76 -3.61 1.23
CA ASP A 52 0.24 -4.71 2.05
C ASP A 52 1.33 -5.34 2.94
N ILE A 53 2.19 -4.48 3.52
CA ILE A 53 3.31 -4.92 4.36
C ILE A 53 2.76 -5.54 5.65
N ARG A 54 3.05 -6.81 5.83
CA ARG A 54 2.67 -7.58 7.02
C ARG A 54 3.77 -7.53 8.08
N GLU A 55 3.41 -7.94 9.28
CA GLU A 55 4.35 -7.99 10.40
C GLU A 55 5.60 -8.84 10.10
N GLU A 56 5.42 -9.97 9.43
CA GLU A 56 6.52 -10.88 9.04
C GLU A 56 7.51 -10.19 8.10
N GLU A 57 7.00 -9.43 7.11
CA GLU A 57 7.82 -8.69 6.16
C GLU A 57 8.55 -7.52 6.85
N LEU A 58 7.87 -6.86 7.79
CA LEU A 58 8.49 -5.80 8.59
C LEU A 58 9.63 -6.35 9.46
N GLN A 59 9.45 -7.52 10.07
CA GLN A 59 10.50 -8.21 10.84
C GLN A 59 11.67 -8.63 9.95
N ASP A 60 11.40 -9.12 8.73
CA ASP A 60 12.45 -9.45 7.75
C ASP A 60 13.23 -8.19 7.32
N MET A 61 12.54 -7.05 7.13
CA MET A 61 13.18 -5.77 6.86
C MET A 61 14.07 -5.31 8.01
N LEU A 62 13.58 -5.44 9.25
CA LEU A 62 14.36 -5.14 10.45
C LEU A 62 15.61 -6.02 10.56
N GLY A 63 15.49 -7.32 10.30
CA GLY A 63 16.60 -8.26 10.33
C GLY A 63 17.70 -7.97 9.30
N LYS A 64 17.40 -7.22 8.25
CA LYS A 64 18.36 -6.76 7.23
C LYS A 64 19.09 -5.47 7.63
N THR A 65 18.65 -4.78 8.68
CA THR A 65 19.31 -3.59 9.21
C THR A 65 20.23 -3.97 10.36
N GLY A 66 21.40 -3.31 10.49
CA GLY A 66 22.25 -3.54 11.66
C GLY A 66 21.57 -3.10 12.94
N GLU A 67 21.56 -3.93 13.97
CA GLU A 67 20.83 -3.72 15.23
C GLU A 67 21.13 -2.36 15.90
N ASP A 68 22.38 -1.90 15.82
CA ASP A 68 22.82 -0.61 16.37
C ASP A 68 22.64 0.57 15.39
N SER A 69 22.04 0.34 14.22
CA SER A 69 21.87 1.40 13.24
C SER A 69 20.70 2.32 13.57
N LEU A 70 20.86 3.61 13.25
CA LEU A 70 19.76 4.58 13.36
C LEU A 70 18.54 4.15 12.53
N LEU A 71 18.77 3.48 11.40
CA LEU A 71 17.71 2.96 10.54
C LEU A 71 16.91 1.87 11.26
N HIS A 72 17.59 0.95 11.95
CA HIS A 72 16.93 -0.10 12.73
C HIS A 72 16.02 0.49 13.80
N MET A 73 16.51 1.43 14.61
CA MET A 73 15.71 2.10 15.63
C MET A 73 14.49 2.83 15.05
N LYS A 74 14.67 3.53 13.93
CA LYS A 74 13.55 4.20 13.24
C LYS A 74 12.50 3.22 12.75
N MET A 75 12.93 2.15 12.09
CA MET A 75 12.03 1.13 11.55
C MET A 75 11.28 0.38 12.65
N GLN A 76 11.94 0.11 13.77
CA GLN A 76 11.32 -0.50 14.94
C GLN A 76 10.19 0.39 15.48
N ASP A 77 10.46 1.67 15.68
CA ASP A 77 9.44 2.63 16.17
C ASP A 77 8.28 2.81 15.16
N VAL A 78 8.60 2.88 13.86
CA VAL A 78 7.56 2.92 12.81
C VAL A 78 6.71 1.65 12.84
N GLY A 79 7.32 0.49 13.04
CA GLY A 79 6.62 -0.78 13.18
C GLY A 79 5.60 -0.76 14.34
N VAL A 80 6.02 -0.26 15.50
CA VAL A 80 5.12 -0.10 16.67
C VAL A 80 3.94 0.83 16.33
N LEU A 81 4.20 1.96 15.66
CA LEU A 81 3.14 2.89 15.27
C LEU A 81 2.23 2.31 14.19
N TYR A 82 2.77 1.57 13.24
CA TYR A 82 1.99 0.93 12.19
C TYR A 82 1.01 -0.11 12.75
N GLN A 83 1.48 -0.99 13.63
CA GLN A 83 0.63 -1.97 14.30
C GLN A 83 -0.47 -1.29 15.14
N ALA A 84 -0.10 -0.28 15.93
CA ALA A 84 -1.05 0.48 16.73
C ALA A 84 -2.07 1.21 15.84
N PHE A 85 -1.66 1.70 14.66
CA PHE A 85 -2.53 2.37 13.70
C PHE A 85 -3.53 1.38 13.09
N LEU A 86 -3.08 0.22 12.63
CA LEU A 86 -3.97 -0.82 12.10
C LEU A 86 -5.00 -1.27 13.14
N GLN A 87 -4.55 -1.49 14.37
CA GLN A 87 -5.44 -1.85 15.48
C GLN A 87 -6.47 -0.75 15.78
N TYR A 88 -6.06 0.53 15.71
CA TYR A 88 -6.97 1.66 15.91
C TYR A 88 -8.05 1.75 14.83
N LEU A 89 -7.72 1.39 13.59
CA LEU A 89 -8.67 1.40 12.47
C LEU A 89 -9.72 0.28 12.59
N GLU A 90 -9.33 -0.86 13.16
CA GLU A 90 -10.14 -2.07 13.15
C GLU A 90 -11.55 -1.84 13.71
N GLY A 91 -12.56 -2.14 12.88
CA GLY A 91 -13.98 -2.06 13.21
C GLY A 91 -14.58 -0.65 13.33
N HIS A 92 -13.78 0.41 13.19
CA HIS A 92 -14.22 1.79 13.37
C HIS A 92 -13.98 2.67 12.15
N TYR A 93 -12.81 2.54 11.55
CA TYR A 93 -12.37 3.41 10.47
C TYR A 93 -11.83 2.63 9.28
N MET A 94 -11.95 3.23 8.11
CA MET A 94 -11.39 2.73 6.85
C MET A 94 -10.54 3.84 6.24
N THR A 95 -9.36 3.52 5.76
CA THR A 95 -8.52 4.45 4.98
C THR A 95 -8.78 4.27 3.49
N GLY A 96 -8.22 5.15 2.66
CA GLY A 96 -8.29 5.01 1.20
C GLY A 96 -7.71 3.67 0.73
N GLU A 97 -6.66 3.17 1.38
CA GLU A 97 -6.06 1.87 1.11
C GLU A 97 -7.02 0.73 1.52
N GLY A 98 -7.70 0.84 2.66
CA GLY A 98 -8.70 -0.12 3.13
C GLY A 98 -9.94 -0.20 2.24
N VAL A 99 -10.29 0.88 1.53
CA VAL A 99 -11.36 0.87 0.51
C VAL A 99 -11.04 -0.13 -0.60
N MET A 100 -9.76 -0.29 -0.98
CA MET A 100 -9.35 -1.27 -2.01
C MET A 100 -9.63 -2.70 -1.57
N ASP A 101 -9.41 -3.03 -0.29
CA ASP A 101 -9.73 -4.35 0.25
C ASP A 101 -11.24 -4.61 0.31
N ALA A 102 -12.02 -3.61 0.70
CA ALA A 102 -13.48 -3.70 0.67
C ALA A 102 -14.00 -3.88 -0.76
N LEU A 103 -13.44 -3.14 -1.71
CA LEU A 103 -13.77 -3.26 -3.13
C LEU A 103 -13.45 -4.65 -3.67
N LYS A 104 -12.25 -5.18 -3.41
CA LYS A 104 -11.83 -6.53 -3.77
C LYS A 104 -12.86 -7.57 -3.31
N LYS A 105 -13.32 -7.47 -2.06
CA LYS A 105 -14.32 -8.39 -1.50
C LYS A 105 -15.69 -8.25 -2.16
N ALA A 106 -16.08 -7.05 -2.62
CA ALA A 106 -17.38 -6.76 -3.20
C ALA A 106 -17.49 -7.13 -4.70
N ILE A 107 -16.39 -7.06 -5.45
CA ILE A 107 -16.33 -7.29 -6.90
C ILE A 107 -16.99 -8.62 -7.32
N PRO A 108 -16.73 -9.79 -6.70
CA PRO A 108 -17.29 -11.07 -7.11
C PRO A 108 -18.82 -11.13 -7.05
N PHE A 109 -19.42 -10.29 -6.22
CA PHE A 109 -20.88 -10.26 -6.01
C PHE A 109 -21.61 -9.25 -6.92
N SER A 110 -20.89 -8.52 -7.76
CA SER A 110 -21.48 -7.48 -8.61
C SER A 110 -21.93 -8.03 -9.95
N ASP A 111 -23.24 -8.20 -10.14
CA ASP A 111 -23.80 -8.62 -11.42
C ASP A 111 -23.63 -7.60 -12.55
N LYS A 112 -23.43 -6.32 -12.21
CA LYS A 112 -23.11 -5.29 -13.19
C LYS A 112 -21.72 -5.50 -13.79
N LEU A 113 -20.73 -5.84 -12.96
CA LEU A 113 -19.36 -6.07 -13.40
C LEU A 113 -19.24 -7.31 -14.29
N LYS A 114 -20.01 -8.37 -14.02
CA LYS A 114 -20.03 -9.60 -14.84
C LYS A 114 -20.41 -9.38 -16.32
N LYS A 115 -21.08 -8.27 -16.61
CA LYS A 115 -21.53 -7.89 -17.96
C LYS A 115 -20.81 -6.65 -18.49
N SER A 116 -19.75 -6.22 -17.84
CA SER A 116 -19.05 -4.98 -18.19
C SER A 116 -17.76 -5.24 -18.95
N VAL A 117 -17.38 -4.26 -19.75
CA VAL A 117 -16.04 -4.13 -20.33
C VAL A 117 -15.30 -3.08 -19.52
N LEU A 118 -14.18 -3.45 -18.95
CA LEU A 118 -13.30 -2.56 -18.21
C LEU A 118 -12.18 -2.06 -19.10
N LEU A 119 -11.96 -0.74 -19.13
CA LEU A 119 -10.84 -0.12 -19.81
C LEU A 119 -9.93 0.56 -18.77
N LEU A 120 -8.68 0.15 -18.73
CA LEU A 120 -7.62 0.76 -17.92
C LEU A 120 -6.67 1.51 -18.86
N ASP A 121 -6.70 2.83 -18.82
CA ASP A 121 -5.92 3.68 -19.74
C ASP A 121 -5.07 4.71 -18.98
N GLY A 122 -3.86 4.94 -19.46
CA GLY A 122 -2.96 5.98 -18.92
C GLY A 122 -2.28 5.65 -17.59
N PHE A 123 -2.33 4.40 -17.14
CA PHE A 123 -1.63 3.97 -15.92
C PHE A 123 -0.16 3.65 -16.22
N THR A 124 0.74 4.14 -15.35
CA THR A 124 2.18 3.85 -15.42
C THR A 124 2.59 2.69 -14.52
N GLY A 125 1.74 2.29 -13.58
CA GLY A 125 1.94 1.17 -12.66
C GLY A 125 0.80 1.06 -11.65
N PHE A 126 0.80 -0.02 -10.89
CA PHE A 126 -0.18 -0.30 -9.84
C PHE A 126 0.52 -0.74 -8.57
N THR A 127 0.01 -0.30 -7.43
CA THR A 127 0.44 -0.83 -6.13
C THR A 127 -0.07 -2.27 -5.94
N PRO A 128 0.52 -3.06 -5.05
CA PRO A 128 0.05 -4.42 -4.76
C PRO A 128 -1.43 -4.51 -4.40
N VAL A 129 -1.95 -3.57 -3.59
CA VAL A 129 -3.38 -3.55 -3.25
C VAL A 129 -4.28 -3.26 -4.46
N GLN A 130 -3.84 -2.35 -5.36
CA GLN A 130 -4.54 -2.10 -6.63
C GLN A 130 -4.50 -3.32 -7.55
N MET A 131 -3.34 -4.00 -7.63
CA MET A 131 -3.22 -5.25 -8.40
C MET A 131 -4.14 -6.34 -7.90
N ASN A 132 -4.37 -6.44 -6.59
CA ASN A 132 -5.34 -7.37 -6.03
C ASN A 132 -6.77 -7.07 -6.50
N VAL A 133 -7.16 -5.79 -6.55
CA VAL A 133 -8.46 -5.37 -7.11
C VAL A 133 -8.56 -5.68 -8.59
N ILE A 134 -7.53 -5.35 -9.38
CA ILE A 134 -7.49 -5.63 -10.82
C ILE A 134 -7.61 -7.13 -11.09
N ARG A 135 -6.96 -7.97 -10.29
CA ARG A 135 -7.07 -9.43 -10.42
C ARG A 135 -8.52 -9.92 -10.25
N GLU A 136 -9.24 -9.38 -9.27
CA GLU A 136 -10.65 -9.72 -9.10
C GLU A 136 -11.51 -9.19 -10.27
N LEU A 137 -11.23 -8.00 -10.78
CA LEU A 137 -11.91 -7.46 -11.96
C LEU A 137 -11.66 -8.30 -13.21
N LEU A 138 -10.43 -8.79 -13.41
CA LEU A 138 -10.10 -9.72 -14.52
C LEU A 138 -10.87 -11.02 -14.44
N ASN A 139 -11.15 -11.51 -13.21
CA ASN A 139 -11.91 -12.74 -13.00
C ASN A 139 -13.43 -12.56 -13.21
N VAL A 140 -13.94 -11.34 -13.05
CA VAL A 140 -15.38 -11.08 -13.01
C VAL A 140 -15.90 -10.38 -14.27
N CYS A 141 -15.14 -9.43 -14.84
CA CYS A 141 -15.57 -8.67 -16.00
C CYS A 141 -15.58 -9.55 -17.27
N ASP A 142 -16.52 -9.28 -18.17
CA ASP A 142 -16.61 -9.96 -19.48
C ASP A 142 -15.35 -9.73 -20.32
N LYS A 143 -14.81 -8.50 -20.27
CA LYS A 143 -13.59 -8.12 -20.96
C LYS A 143 -12.83 -7.05 -20.22
N VAL A 144 -11.50 -7.16 -20.18
CA VAL A 144 -10.61 -6.11 -19.66
C VAL A 144 -9.62 -5.72 -20.75
N LEU A 145 -9.53 -4.42 -21.01
CA LEU A 145 -8.58 -3.80 -21.93
C LEU A 145 -7.63 -2.91 -21.15
N VAL A 146 -6.34 -3.11 -21.34
CA VAL A 146 -5.30 -2.31 -20.69
C VAL A 146 -4.44 -1.68 -21.75
N THR A 147 -4.31 -0.35 -21.73
CA THR A 147 -3.32 0.35 -22.57
C THR A 147 -2.03 0.52 -21.78
N VAL A 148 -0.91 0.29 -22.45
CA VAL A 148 0.43 0.41 -21.87
C VAL A 148 1.25 1.34 -22.72
N THR A 149 1.86 2.35 -22.09
CA THR A 149 2.86 3.19 -22.76
C THR A 149 4.19 2.46 -22.80
N MET A 150 4.71 2.22 -23.99
CA MET A 150 5.99 1.54 -24.18
C MET A 150 6.78 2.19 -25.32
N ASP A 151 8.10 2.08 -25.25
CA ASP A 151 8.95 2.44 -26.38
C ASP A 151 8.86 1.33 -27.44
N THR A 152 8.37 1.66 -28.63
CA THR A 152 8.21 0.70 -29.74
C THR A 152 9.54 0.13 -30.26
N ARG A 153 10.66 0.74 -29.87
CA ARG A 153 12.01 0.23 -30.18
C ARG A 153 12.46 -0.90 -29.25
N GLU A 154 11.77 -1.08 -28.14
CA GLU A 154 12.04 -2.15 -27.19
C GLU A 154 11.14 -3.36 -27.47
N ASN A 155 11.72 -4.55 -27.45
CA ASN A 155 10.94 -5.77 -27.58
C ASN A 155 10.24 -6.05 -26.24
N PRO A 156 8.91 -5.96 -26.15
CA PRO A 156 8.17 -6.17 -24.89
C PRO A 156 8.31 -7.58 -24.33
N LEU A 157 8.76 -8.54 -25.16
CA LEU A 157 8.97 -9.93 -24.79
C LEU A 157 10.38 -10.21 -24.26
N GLN A 158 11.32 -9.27 -24.38
CA GLN A 158 12.65 -9.40 -23.78
C GLN A 158 12.61 -8.93 -22.33
N MET A 159 12.31 -9.84 -21.44
CA MET A 159 12.51 -9.61 -20.01
C MET A 159 14.00 -9.69 -19.65
N GLY A 160 14.47 -8.79 -18.82
CA GLY A 160 15.72 -9.03 -18.10
C GLY A 160 16.76 -7.93 -18.08
N LYS A 161 16.41 -6.66 -18.31
CA LYS A 161 17.32 -5.55 -17.98
C LYS A 161 16.84 -4.83 -16.73
N PRO A 162 17.66 -4.75 -15.66
CA PRO A 162 17.24 -4.25 -14.33
C PRO A 162 16.92 -2.75 -14.26
N HIS A 163 17.01 -2.01 -15.35
CA HIS A 163 16.81 -0.56 -15.39
C HIS A 163 15.57 -0.09 -16.14
N GLN A 164 14.76 -1.00 -16.62
CA GLN A 164 13.55 -0.64 -17.36
C GLN A 164 12.33 -0.77 -16.45
N SER A 165 11.66 0.34 -16.30
CA SER A 165 10.51 0.60 -15.43
C SER A 165 9.66 -0.61 -15.05
N VAL A 166 9.36 -0.71 -13.79
CA VAL A 166 8.53 -1.71 -13.09
C VAL A 166 7.15 -1.95 -13.73
N SER A 167 6.73 -1.10 -14.67
CA SER A 167 5.42 -1.18 -15.33
C SER A 167 5.20 -2.41 -16.22
N TYR A 168 6.25 -3.10 -16.66
CA TYR A 168 6.11 -4.22 -17.61
C TYR A 168 5.93 -5.59 -16.96
N THR A 169 6.24 -5.76 -15.70
CA THR A 169 6.21 -7.07 -15.04
C THR A 169 4.82 -7.54 -14.63
N HIS A 170 3.85 -6.66 -14.59
CA HIS A 170 2.53 -6.99 -14.03
C HIS A 170 1.46 -7.40 -15.05
N LEU A 171 1.68 -7.16 -16.35
CA LEU A 171 0.68 -7.42 -17.39
C LEU A 171 0.71 -8.83 -17.99
N ARG A 172 1.66 -9.70 -17.56
CA ARG A 172 1.86 -11.03 -18.14
C ARG A 172 0.98 -12.14 -17.62
N ALA A 173 0.09 -11.88 -16.69
CA ALA A 173 -0.63 -12.93 -15.98
C ALA A 173 -1.80 -13.58 -16.73
N HIS A 174 -2.21 -13.06 -17.89
CA HIS A 174 -3.42 -13.55 -18.59
C HIS A 174 -3.28 -13.61 -20.12
N GLU A 175 -2.19 -14.17 -20.62
CA GLU A 175 -2.19 -14.75 -21.96
C GLU A 175 -2.20 -16.28 -21.83
N THR A 176 -3.35 -16.84 -21.67
CA THR A 176 -3.69 -18.24 -22.00
C THR A 176 -5.10 -18.31 -22.54
#